data_2bab5255137dd1a62530b3cacfcb48d6
#
_entry.id   2bab5255137dd1a62530b3cacfcb48d6
#
_cell.length_a   1.000
_cell.length_b   1.000
_cell.length_c   1.000
_cell.angle_alpha   90.00
_cell.angle_beta   90.00
_cell.angle_gamma   90.00
#
_symmetry.space_group_name_H-M   'P 1'
#
loop_
_entity.id
_entity.type
_entity.pdbx_description
1 polymer ?
#
loop_
_entity_poly.entity_id
_entity_poly.type
_entity_poly.pdbx_seq_one_letter_code
_entity_poly.pdbx_strand_id
1 'polypeptide(L)'
;VCECPKNALDAQGEQKSVEEVLKIVLQDQAFYEESGGGLTLSGGELLLQPDFSRELLLAAKEEGLHTCCETTGFANEETFDWVMEQVDYILFDMKHWNTNKHIEGTNVSNELPLLNMKHAIENGKTVLPRIPVIPGFNDSLEDAKEFSKTLLNIGINKCQLLPFHQFGENKYHLLNVKYDYENIPSYHPEDLKEYLNVFIENNIHAFI
;
A
#
# COMPACT_ATOMS: atom_id res chain seq x y z
N VAL A 1 20.47 -20.40 4.88
CA VAL A 1 19.52 -21.23 5.61
C VAL A 1 20.00 -22.67 5.62
N CYS A 2 20.36 -23.24 4.47
CA CYS A 2 20.80 -24.64 4.34
C CYS A 2 22.08 -25.00 5.15
N GLU A 3 22.86 -24.00 5.57
CA GLU A 3 24.11 -24.20 6.32
C GLU A 3 23.92 -24.15 7.85
N CYS A 4 22.72 -23.91 8.35
CA CYS A 4 22.48 -23.89 9.78
C CYS A 4 22.30 -25.33 10.33
N PRO A 5 23.26 -25.86 11.10
CA PRO A 5 23.23 -27.28 11.54
C PRO A 5 22.13 -27.57 12.55
N LYS A 6 21.46 -26.53 13.09
CA LYS A 6 20.37 -26.64 14.05
C LYS A 6 19.00 -26.23 13.49
N ASN A 7 18.89 -25.98 12.18
CA ASN A 7 17.69 -25.45 11.53
C ASN A 7 17.07 -24.24 12.27
N ALA A 8 17.93 -23.38 12.84
CA ALA A 8 17.49 -22.21 13.58
C ALA A 8 17.18 -21.00 12.66
N LEU A 9 17.44 -21.14 11.36
CA LEU A 9 17.13 -20.15 10.34
C LEU A 9 16.12 -20.73 9.38
N ASP A 10 15.03 -20.02 9.19
CA ASP A 10 14.00 -20.38 8.22
C ASP A 10 13.85 -19.27 7.17
N ALA A 11 13.57 -19.66 5.93
CA ALA A 11 13.31 -18.71 4.84
C ALA A 11 11.81 -18.49 4.75
N GLN A 12 11.38 -17.23 4.82
CA GLN A 12 9.99 -16.86 4.62
C GLN A 12 9.74 -16.59 3.13
N GLY A 13 8.68 -17.20 2.60
CA GLY A 13 8.28 -17.08 1.20
C GLY A 13 8.70 -18.28 0.34
N GLU A 14 8.09 -18.35 -0.81
CA GLU A 14 8.30 -19.42 -1.81
C GLU A 14 8.68 -18.79 -3.15
N GLN A 15 9.55 -19.45 -3.89
CA GLN A 15 9.81 -19.09 -5.29
C GLN A 15 8.74 -19.75 -6.17
N LYS A 16 8.01 -18.94 -6.91
CA LYS A 16 6.97 -19.38 -7.85
C LYS A 16 7.13 -18.67 -9.19
N SER A 17 6.81 -19.36 -10.26
CA SER A 17 6.67 -18.74 -11.58
C SER A 17 5.33 -17.99 -11.68
N VAL A 18 5.22 -17.11 -12.66
CA VAL A 18 3.95 -16.41 -12.99
C VAL A 18 2.84 -17.43 -13.26
N GLU A 19 3.13 -18.49 -14.02
CA GLU A 19 2.17 -19.55 -14.34
C GLU A 19 1.67 -20.29 -13.10
N GLU A 20 2.56 -20.60 -12.14
CA GLU A 20 2.19 -21.26 -10.89
C GLU A 20 1.28 -20.37 -10.04
N VAL A 21 1.57 -19.06 -9.95
CA VAL A 21 0.72 -18.12 -9.21
C VAL A 21 -0.61 -17.92 -9.91
N LEU A 22 -0.62 -17.71 -11.23
CA LEU A 22 -1.84 -17.52 -12.01
C LEU A 22 -2.78 -18.72 -11.88
N LYS A 23 -2.23 -19.93 -11.92
CA LYS A 23 -3.02 -21.17 -11.73
C LYS A 23 -3.72 -21.22 -10.36
N ILE A 24 -3.11 -20.65 -9.31
CA ILE A 24 -3.73 -20.55 -7.99
C ILE A 24 -4.85 -19.50 -8.04
N VAL A 25 -4.56 -18.33 -8.59
CA VAL A 25 -5.51 -17.21 -8.72
C VAL A 25 -6.78 -17.64 -9.47
N LEU A 26 -6.63 -18.36 -10.56
CA LEU A 26 -7.75 -18.83 -11.40
C LEU A 26 -8.65 -19.88 -10.73
N GLN A 27 -8.28 -20.44 -9.58
CA GLN A 27 -9.18 -21.32 -8.82
C GLN A 27 -10.43 -20.58 -8.33
N ASP A 28 -10.34 -19.27 -8.16
CA ASP A 28 -11.43 -18.41 -7.69
C ASP A 28 -12.10 -17.62 -8.85
N GLN A 29 -11.84 -17.98 -10.09
CA GLN A 29 -12.32 -17.25 -11.29
C GLN A 29 -13.83 -16.99 -11.26
N ALA A 30 -14.64 -17.98 -10.89
CA ALA A 30 -16.09 -17.83 -10.83
C ALA A 30 -16.53 -16.73 -9.84
N PHE A 31 -15.80 -16.53 -8.75
CA PHE A 31 -16.08 -15.44 -7.80
C PHE A 31 -15.66 -14.09 -8.37
N TYR A 32 -14.57 -14.01 -9.12
CA TYR A 32 -14.16 -12.77 -9.78
C TYR A 32 -15.16 -12.35 -10.87
N GLU A 33 -15.66 -13.29 -11.67
CA GLU A 33 -16.69 -13.04 -12.69
C GLU A 33 -17.99 -12.52 -12.06
N GLU A 34 -18.41 -13.07 -10.93
CA GLU A 34 -19.64 -12.64 -10.24
C GLU A 34 -19.49 -11.27 -9.58
N SER A 35 -18.34 -11.00 -8.97
CA SER A 35 -18.11 -9.78 -8.21
C SER A 35 -17.53 -8.61 -9.00
N GLY A 36 -17.03 -8.87 -10.22
CA GLY A 36 -16.19 -7.93 -10.96
C GLY A 36 -14.82 -7.70 -10.29
N GLY A 37 -14.39 -8.65 -9.45
CA GLY A 37 -13.12 -8.62 -8.74
C GLY A 37 -11.94 -9.13 -9.58
N GLY A 38 -10.85 -9.49 -8.91
CA GLY A 38 -9.68 -9.98 -9.60
C GLY A 38 -8.46 -10.13 -8.70
N LEU A 39 -7.29 -9.84 -9.26
CA LEU A 39 -6.01 -9.99 -8.60
C LEU A 39 -5.56 -8.69 -7.96
N THR A 40 -5.22 -8.73 -6.66
CA THR A 40 -4.50 -7.65 -5.98
C THR A 40 -3.08 -8.09 -5.65
N LEU A 41 -2.08 -7.40 -6.20
CA LEU A 41 -0.69 -7.56 -5.79
C LEU A 41 -0.41 -6.71 -4.55
N SER A 42 0.01 -7.37 -3.49
CA SER A 42 0.37 -6.79 -2.20
C SER A 42 1.60 -7.52 -1.63
N GLY A 43 1.86 -7.42 -0.33
CA GLY A 43 2.92 -8.16 0.36
C GLY A 43 4.03 -7.24 0.84
N GLY A 44 5.25 -7.38 0.32
CA GLY A 44 6.29 -6.36 0.47
C GLY A 44 6.00 -5.16 -0.43
N GLU A 45 6.96 -4.79 -1.26
CA GLU A 45 6.73 -3.76 -2.30
C GLU A 45 6.86 -4.42 -3.67
N LEU A 46 5.76 -4.43 -4.44
CA LEU A 46 5.74 -5.08 -5.76
C LEU A 46 6.74 -4.44 -6.74
N LEU A 47 7.05 -3.17 -6.56
CA LEU A 47 8.02 -2.44 -7.39
C LEU A 47 9.48 -2.86 -7.16
N LEU A 48 9.75 -3.71 -6.15
CA LEU A 48 11.06 -4.36 -5.97
C LEU A 48 11.26 -5.59 -6.88
N GLN A 49 10.17 -6.11 -7.46
CA GLN A 49 10.18 -7.21 -8.42
C GLN A 49 9.36 -6.81 -9.67
N PRO A 50 9.74 -5.74 -10.39
CA PRO A 50 8.91 -5.13 -11.40
C PRO A 50 8.60 -6.06 -12.58
N ASP A 51 9.58 -6.87 -13.02
CA ASP A 51 9.40 -7.83 -14.12
C ASP A 51 8.33 -8.86 -13.75
N PHE A 52 8.46 -9.51 -12.60
CA PHE A 52 7.51 -10.51 -12.13
C PHE A 52 6.12 -9.91 -11.91
N SER A 53 6.07 -8.73 -11.28
CA SER A 53 4.81 -8.04 -11.00
C SER A 53 4.06 -7.69 -12.28
N ARG A 54 4.76 -7.14 -13.27
CA ARG A 54 4.18 -6.80 -14.56
C ARG A 54 3.71 -8.04 -15.32
N GLU A 55 4.53 -9.07 -15.41
CA GLU A 55 4.17 -10.31 -16.11
C GLU A 55 2.94 -10.97 -15.50
N LEU A 56 2.86 -11.02 -14.16
CA LEU A 56 1.70 -11.60 -13.48
C LEU A 56 0.42 -10.76 -13.69
N LEU A 57 0.52 -9.43 -13.63
CA LEU A 57 -0.61 -8.53 -13.89
C LEU A 57 -1.09 -8.65 -15.34
N LEU A 58 -0.16 -8.72 -16.30
CA LEU A 58 -0.49 -8.91 -17.70
C LEU A 58 -1.21 -10.25 -17.93
N ALA A 59 -0.66 -11.33 -17.37
CA ALA A 59 -1.28 -12.65 -17.48
C ALA A 59 -2.69 -12.70 -16.84
N ALA A 60 -2.89 -12.01 -15.71
CA ALA A 60 -4.20 -11.88 -15.09
C ALA A 60 -5.20 -11.10 -15.98
N LYS A 61 -4.75 -10.06 -16.66
CA LYS A 61 -5.57 -9.29 -17.61
C LYS A 61 -5.95 -10.12 -18.86
N GLU A 62 -5.05 -10.94 -19.35
CA GLU A 62 -5.33 -11.86 -20.46
C GLU A 62 -6.43 -12.87 -20.12
N GLU A 63 -6.55 -13.24 -18.84
CA GLU A 63 -7.65 -14.07 -18.31
C GLU A 63 -8.94 -13.26 -17.98
N GLY A 64 -8.94 -11.96 -18.26
CA GLY A 64 -10.09 -11.08 -18.05
C GLY A 64 -10.27 -10.60 -16.60
N LEU A 65 -9.27 -10.78 -15.74
CA LEU A 65 -9.34 -10.35 -14.36
C LEU A 65 -9.05 -8.84 -14.20
N HIS A 66 -9.78 -8.19 -13.29
CA HIS A 66 -9.44 -6.85 -12.81
C HIS A 66 -8.14 -6.89 -12.03
N THR A 67 -7.25 -5.92 -12.24
CA THR A 67 -5.94 -5.85 -11.58
C THR A 67 -5.85 -4.69 -10.62
N CYS A 68 -5.40 -4.98 -9.42
CA CYS A 68 -5.16 -4.00 -8.36
C CYS A 68 -3.75 -4.17 -7.78
N CYS A 69 -3.19 -3.12 -7.23
CA CYS A 69 -1.96 -3.22 -6.45
C CYS A 69 -2.01 -2.36 -5.20
N GLU A 70 -1.24 -2.78 -4.19
CA GLU A 70 -0.92 -1.99 -3.01
C GLU A 70 0.56 -1.59 -3.08
N THR A 71 0.85 -0.30 -3.09
CA THR A 71 2.21 0.20 -3.25
C THR A 71 2.45 1.49 -2.46
N THR A 72 3.71 1.70 -2.06
CA THR A 72 4.19 2.99 -1.57
C THR A 72 4.54 3.94 -2.71
N GLY A 73 4.64 3.43 -3.94
CA GLY A 73 5.08 4.19 -5.11
C GLY A 73 6.56 4.58 -5.09
N PHE A 74 7.38 3.99 -4.23
CA PHE A 74 8.81 4.30 -4.12
C PHE A 74 9.63 3.53 -5.17
N ALA A 75 9.57 4.00 -6.40
CA ALA A 75 10.37 3.54 -7.53
C ALA A 75 10.67 4.72 -8.47
N ASN A 76 11.69 4.59 -9.32
CA ASN A 76 11.88 5.58 -10.39
C ASN A 76 10.66 5.57 -11.32
N GLU A 77 10.41 6.70 -11.99
CA GLU A 77 9.22 6.94 -12.82
C GLU A 77 9.06 5.86 -13.91
N GLU A 78 10.15 5.50 -14.59
CA GLU A 78 10.14 4.49 -15.65
C GLU A 78 9.65 3.13 -15.15
N THR A 79 10.20 2.66 -14.02
CA THR A 79 9.78 1.40 -13.39
C THR A 79 8.33 1.47 -12.89
N PHE A 80 7.95 2.59 -12.28
CA PHE A 80 6.60 2.80 -11.79
C PHE A 80 5.59 2.72 -12.93
N ASP A 81 5.77 3.51 -13.97
CA ASP A 81 4.86 3.56 -15.13
C ASP A 81 4.77 2.21 -15.83
N TRP A 82 5.90 1.55 -16.03
CA TRP A 82 5.97 0.27 -16.70
C TRP A 82 5.13 -0.81 -16.00
N VAL A 83 5.14 -0.85 -14.67
CA VAL A 83 4.31 -1.78 -13.90
C VAL A 83 2.86 -1.30 -13.86
N MET A 84 2.63 0.00 -13.59
CA MET A 84 1.28 0.56 -13.45
C MET A 84 0.50 0.56 -14.75
N GLU A 85 1.13 0.44 -15.91
CA GLU A 85 0.43 0.22 -17.19
C GLU A 85 -0.54 -0.97 -17.11
N GLN A 86 -0.18 -2.02 -16.36
CA GLN A 86 -0.97 -3.25 -16.20
C GLN A 86 -1.94 -3.22 -15.00
N VAL A 87 -2.02 -2.09 -14.27
CA VAL A 87 -2.88 -1.95 -13.08
C VAL A 87 -4.11 -1.12 -13.41
N ASP A 88 -5.30 -1.63 -13.04
CA ASP A 88 -6.57 -0.93 -13.19
C ASP A 88 -6.89 -0.05 -11.97
N TYR A 89 -6.47 -0.46 -10.77
CA TYR A 89 -6.74 0.25 -9.52
C TYR A 89 -5.51 0.26 -8.60
N ILE A 90 -5.07 1.43 -8.19
CA ILE A 90 -3.88 1.59 -7.35
C ILE A 90 -4.31 1.99 -5.93
N LEU A 91 -4.06 1.12 -4.96
CA LEU A 91 -4.11 1.42 -3.53
C LEU A 91 -2.76 2.00 -3.14
N PHE A 92 -2.71 3.30 -2.91
CA PHE A 92 -1.44 4.02 -2.76
C PHE A 92 -1.21 4.40 -1.31
N ASP A 93 -0.22 3.81 -0.67
CA ASP A 93 0.08 4.04 0.75
C ASP A 93 0.78 5.38 0.97
N MET A 94 0.11 6.34 1.58
CA MET A 94 0.65 7.63 1.96
C MET A 94 1.01 7.65 3.44
N LYS A 95 2.29 7.47 3.75
CA LYS A 95 2.75 7.29 5.15
C LYS A 95 2.80 8.61 5.93
N HIS A 96 3.29 9.70 5.32
CA HIS A 96 3.29 11.03 5.91
C HIS A 96 3.31 12.12 4.82
N TRP A 97 2.65 13.27 5.08
CA TRP A 97 2.66 14.44 4.22
C TRP A 97 3.97 15.23 4.31
N ASN A 98 4.56 15.30 5.51
CA ASN A 98 5.81 16.03 5.78
C ASN A 98 7.03 15.15 5.47
N THR A 99 7.93 15.67 4.62
CA THR A 99 9.12 14.92 4.15
C THR A 99 10.04 14.49 5.29
N ASN A 100 10.31 15.37 6.26
CA ASN A 100 11.21 15.02 7.36
C ASN A 100 10.61 13.91 8.24
N LYS A 101 9.32 14.01 8.54
CA LYS A 101 8.60 12.97 9.29
C LYS A 101 8.51 11.66 8.52
N HIS A 102 8.32 11.72 7.21
CA HIS A 102 8.36 10.54 6.35
C HIS A 102 9.72 9.85 6.42
N ILE A 103 10.83 10.63 6.34
CA ILE A 103 12.20 10.09 6.49
C ILE A 103 12.40 9.48 7.88
N GLU A 104 11.92 10.14 8.95
CA GLU A 104 11.98 9.63 10.33
C GLU A 104 11.31 8.25 10.46
N GLY A 105 10.13 8.06 9.82
CA GLY A 105 9.35 6.82 9.93
C GLY A 105 9.72 5.73 8.92
N THR A 106 10.30 6.10 7.76
CA THR A 106 10.50 5.16 6.64
C THR A 106 11.94 5.10 6.11
N ASN A 107 12.83 5.99 6.59
CA ASN A 107 14.20 6.20 6.10
C ASN A 107 14.32 6.72 4.66
N VAL A 108 13.22 7.13 4.01
CA VAL A 108 13.23 7.66 2.65
C VAL A 108 12.33 8.91 2.54
N SER A 109 12.59 9.77 1.54
CA SER A 109 11.75 10.93 1.22
C SER A 109 10.39 10.50 0.63
N ASN A 110 9.34 11.29 0.88
CA ASN A 110 8.03 11.11 0.24
C ASN A 110 7.92 11.84 -1.12
N GLU A 111 8.96 12.54 -1.56
CA GLU A 111 8.91 13.32 -2.81
C GLU A 111 8.64 12.43 -4.02
N LEU A 112 9.38 11.32 -4.13
CA LEU A 112 9.22 10.37 -5.22
C LEU A 112 7.85 9.65 -5.20
N PRO A 113 7.37 9.09 -4.07
CA PRO A 113 5.99 8.62 -3.94
C PRO A 113 4.92 9.63 -4.37
N LEU A 114 5.02 10.88 -3.90
CA LEU A 114 4.04 11.92 -4.23
C LEU A 114 4.08 12.31 -5.71
N LEU A 115 5.27 12.34 -6.31
CA LEU A 115 5.45 12.57 -7.75
C LEU A 115 4.80 11.45 -8.56
N ASN A 116 5.07 10.19 -8.22
CA ASN A 116 4.49 9.03 -8.88
C ASN A 116 2.97 8.95 -8.72
N MET A 117 2.45 9.29 -7.53
CA MET A 117 1.00 9.38 -7.31
C MET A 117 0.35 10.42 -8.22
N LYS A 118 0.95 11.61 -8.30
CA LYS A 118 0.49 12.69 -9.19
C LYS A 118 0.54 12.26 -10.65
N HIS A 119 1.65 11.66 -11.07
CA HIS A 119 1.84 11.17 -12.44
C HIS A 119 0.82 10.09 -12.81
N ALA A 120 0.52 9.16 -11.91
CA ALA A 120 -0.52 8.14 -12.14
C ALA A 120 -1.89 8.77 -12.42
N ILE A 121 -2.26 9.83 -11.69
CA ILE A 121 -3.53 10.54 -11.88
C ILE A 121 -3.53 11.30 -13.20
N GLU A 122 -2.46 12.01 -13.54
CA GLU A 122 -2.31 12.74 -14.79
C GLU A 122 -2.40 11.78 -16.00
N ASN A 123 -1.96 10.54 -15.85
CA ASN A 123 -2.09 9.46 -16.83
C ASN A 123 -3.45 8.72 -16.78
N GLY A 124 -4.43 9.24 -16.02
CA GLY A 124 -5.79 8.71 -15.98
C GLY A 124 -5.96 7.41 -15.20
N LYS A 125 -4.99 7.04 -14.36
CA LYS A 125 -5.12 5.86 -13.48
C LYS A 125 -6.09 6.13 -12.32
N THR A 126 -6.81 5.09 -11.92
CA THR A 126 -7.64 5.14 -10.71
C THR A 126 -6.77 4.91 -9.48
N VAL A 127 -6.62 5.94 -8.66
CA VAL A 127 -5.77 5.91 -7.46
C VAL A 127 -6.62 6.16 -6.22
N LEU A 128 -6.47 5.30 -5.21
CA LEU A 128 -7.00 5.51 -3.87
C LEU A 128 -5.85 5.64 -2.87
N PRO A 129 -5.53 6.84 -2.40
CA PRO A 129 -4.60 6.99 -1.30
C PRO A 129 -5.14 6.33 -0.03
N ARG A 130 -4.26 5.60 0.66
CA ARG A 130 -4.54 5.02 1.96
C ARG A 130 -3.58 5.60 2.99
N ILE A 131 -4.13 6.12 4.07
CA ILE A 131 -3.38 6.77 5.13
C ILE A 131 -3.47 5.90 6.38
N PRO A 132 -2.42 5.14 6.73
CA PRO A 132 -2.35 4.49 8.04
C PRO A 132 -2.20 5.58 9.11
N VAL A 133 -3.19 5.67 10.00
CA VAL A 133 -3.20 6.65 11.09
C VAL A 133 -2.51 6.04 12.29
N ILE A 134 -1.26 6.48 12.54
CA ILE A 134 -0.35 5.88 13.51
C ILE A 134 -0.18 6.78 14.73
N PRO A 135 -0.45 6.27 15.95
CA PRO A 135 -0.35 7.04 17.20
C PRO A 135 1.00 7.74 17.39
N GLY A 136 0.98 9.05 17.62
CA GLY A 136 2.16 9.87 17.86
C GLY A 136 3.03 10.14 16.63
N PHE A 137 2.63 9.68 15.46
CA PHE A 137 3.38 9.87 14.22
C PHE A 137 2.64 10.82 13.25
N ASN A 138 1.39 10.53 12.94
CA ASN A 138 0.60 11.29 11.97
C ASN A 138 -0.88 11.41 12.35
N ASP A 139 -1.23 11.26 13.63
CA ASP A 139 -2.59 11.18 14.16
C ASP A 139 -3.15 12.51 14.68
N SER A 140 -2.41 13.62 14.56
CA SER A 140 -2.90 14.93 14.98
C SER A 140 -3.92 15.53 13.99
N LEU A 141 -4.84 16.37 14.46
CA LEU A 141 -5.80 17.06 13.57
C LEU A 141 -5.09 18.00 12.58
N GLU A 142 -3.91 18.50 12.91
CA GLU A 142 -3.09 19.26 11.96
C GLU A 142 -2.54 18.35 10.86
N ASP A 143 -2.13 17.12 11.20
CA ASP A 143 -1.72 16.16 10.17
C ASP A 143 -2.87 15.86 9.20
N ALA A 144 -4.10 15.63 9.70
CA ALA A 144 -5.28 15.43 8.87
C ALA A 144 -5.50 16.58 7.88
N LYS A 145 -5.32 17.82 8.34
CA LYS A 145 -5.45 19.02 7.53
C LYS A 145 -4.36 19.12 6.44
N GLU A 146 -3.12 18.85 6.80
CA GLU A 146 -2.00 18.90 5.87
C GLU A 146 -2.04 17.75 4.85
N PHE A 147 -2.49 16.54 5.27
CA PHE A 147 -2.80 15.46 4.33
C PHE A 147 -3.88 15.89 3.32
N SER A 148 -4.97 16.50 3.80
CA SER A 148 -6.05 16.98 2.94
C SER A 148 -5.54 17.98 1.90
N LYS A 149 -4.72 18.96 2.31
CA LYS A 149 -4.11 19.94 1.39
C LYS A 149 -3.19 19.25 0.36
N THR A 150 -2.37 18.30 0.81
CA THR A 150 -1.45 17.58 -0.07
C THR A 150 -2.23 16.79 -1.13
N LEU A 151 -3.29 16.09 -0.74
CA LEU A 151 -4.14 15.33 -1.66
C LEU A 151 -4.83 16.25 -2.68
N LEU A 152 -5.41 17.37 -2.24
CA LEU A 152 -6.05 18.35 -3.14
C LEU A 152 -5.06 18.94 -4.14
N ASN A 153 -3.82 19.22 -3.72
CA ASN A 153 -2.77 19.74 -4.60
C ASN A 153 -2.36 18.73 -5.69
N ILE A 154 -2.54 17.44 -5.43
CA ILE A 154 -2.31 16.36 -6.41
C ILE A 154 -3.54 16.12 -7.29
N GLY A 155 -4.70 16.69 -6.94
CA GLY A 155 -5.95 16.50 -7.67
C GLY A 155 -6.81 15.35 -7.14
N ILE A 156 -6.56 14.91 -5.91
CA ILE A 156 -7.30 13.82 -5.23
C ILE A 156 -8.29 14.41 -4.24
N ASN A 157 -9.53 13.93 -4.30
CA ASN A 157 -10.60 14.30 -3.36
C ASN A 157 -11.21 13.10 -2.61
N LYS A 158 -10.56 11.94 -2.66
CA LYS A 158 -11.00 10.72 -1.96
C LYS A 158 -9.81 9.99 -1.38
N CYS A 159 -9.92 9.50 -0.14
CA CYS A 159 -8.91 8.65 0.48
C CYS A 159 -9.52 7.68 1.48
N GLN A 160 -8.77 6.65 1.84
CA GLN A 160 -9.09 5.72 2.92
C GLN A 160 -8.16 5.96 4.10
N LEU A 161 -8.74 6.04 5.30
CA LEU A 161 -8.01 6.05 6.55
C LEU A 161 -7.94 4.63 7.10
N LEU A 162 -6.75 4.18 7.45
CA LEU A 162 -6.52 2.87 8.02
C LEU A 162 -6.19 3.02 9.51
N PRO A 163 -7.08 2.60 10.42
CA PRO A 163 -6.80 2.63 11.86
C PRO A 163 -5.55 1.80 12.17
N PHE A 164 -4.71 2.32 13.06
CA PHE A 164 -3.52 1.61 13.53
C PHE A 164 -3.89 0.27 14.16
N HIS A 165 -3.14 -0.77 13.83
CA HIS A 165 -3.25 -2.12 14.43
C HIS A 165 -1.88 -2.78 14.54
N GLN A 166 -1.75 -3.75 15.45
CA GLN A 166 -0.50 -4.44 15.76
C GLN A 166 -0.31 -5.76 14.98
N PHE A 167 -1.06 -6.04 13.92
CA PHE A 167 -0.97 -7.33 13.19
C PHE A 167 0.42 -7.63 12.61
N GLY A 168 1.26 -6.60 12.41
CA GLY A 168 2.64 -6.73 11.96
C GLY A 168 3.66 -7.10 13.05
N GLU A 169 3.31 -7.06 14.33
CA GLU A 169 4.22 -7.25 15.47
C GLU A 169 5.03 -8.55 15.36
N ASN A 170 4.38 -9.64 14.98
CA ASN A 170 5.04 -10.94 14.85
C ASN A 170 6.22 -10.94 13.86
N LYS A 171 6.21 -10.08 12.84
CA LYS A 171 7.33 -9.95 11.89
C LYS A 171 8.57 -9.40 12.57
N TYR A 172 8.41 -8.45 13.51
CA TYR A 172 9.51 -7.89 14.29
C TYR A 172 10.11 -8.94 15.23
N HIS A 173 9.27 -9.73 15.89
CA HIS A 173 9.74 -10.84 16.74
C HIS A 173 10.52 -11.89 15.94
N LEU A 174 10.04 -12.28 14.76
CA LEU A 174 10.72 -13.23 13.87
C LEU A 174 12.09 -12.71 13.41
N LEU A 175 12.21 -11.41 13.21
CA LEU A 175 13.46 -10.76 12.82
C LEU A 175 14.36 -10.39 14.01
N ASN A 176 13.92 -10.66 15.25
CA ASN A 176 14.57 -10.23 16.49
C ASN A 176 14.84 -8.72 16.51
N VAL A 177 13.89 -7.93 16.02
CA VAL A 177 13.91 -6.47 15.99
C VAL A 177 12.89 -5.95 16.99
N LYS A 178 13.24 -4.90 17.72
CA LYS A 178 12.32 -4.25 18.68
C LYS A 178 11.14 -3.63 17.90
N TYR A 179 9.93 -3.87 18.41
CA TYR A 179 8.72 -3.20 17.92
C TYR A 179 8.38 -2.01 18.80
N ASP A 180 8.54 -0.80 18.28
CA ASP A 180 8.36 0.42 19.08
C ASP A 180 6.90 0.70 19.48
N TYR A 181 5.93 0.03 18.85
CA TYR A 181 4.50 0.17 19.13
C TYR A 181 3.91 -1.00 19.95
N GLU A 182 4.73 -1.86 20.56
CA GLU A 182 4.32 -3.09 21.26
C GLU A 182 3.21 -2.86 22.31
N ASN A 183 3.24 -1.72 22.99
CA ASN A 183 2.27 -1.39 24.06
C ASN A 183 1.29 -0.27 23.66
N ILE A 184 1.25 0.11 22.39
CA ILE A 184 0.32 1.11 21.90
C ILE A 184 -1.00 0.44 21.51
N PRO A 185 -2.14 0.83 22.09
CA PRO A 185 -3.42 0.22 21.73
C PRO A 185 -3.77 0.48 20.26
N SER A 186 -4.40 -0.50 19.62
CA SER A 186 -4.95 -0.33 18.28
C SER A 186 -6.07 0.71 18.28
N TYR A 187 -6.21 1.44 17.19
CA TYR A 187 -7.36 2.31 16.98
C TYR A 187 -8.56 1.54 16.47
N HIS A 188 -9.73 1.94 16.91
CA HIS A 188 -11.02 1.56 16.33
C HIS A 188 -11.53 2.67 15.41
N PRO A 189 -12.44 2.39 14.47
CA PRO A 189 -13.03 3.41 13.59
C PRO A 189 -13.61 4.60 14.34
N GLU A 190 -14.13 4.37 15.56
CA GLU A 190 -14.72 5.41 16.41
C GLU A 190 -13.68 6.40 16.92
N ASP A 191 -12.43 5.99 17.10
CA ASP A 191 -11.33 6.83 17.60
C ASP A 191 -10.89 7.85 16.55
N LEU A 192 -11.16 7.56 15.27
CA LEU A 192 -10.76 8.41 14.15
C LEU A 192 -11.86 9.38 13.68
N LYS A 193 -13.00 9.50 14.38
CA LYS A 193 -14.12 10.36 13.95
C LYS A 193 -13.73 11.83 13.77
N GLU A 194 -13.01 12.39 14.74
CA GLU A 194 -12.57 13.80 14.65
C GLU A 194 -11.54 13.97 13.52
N TYR A 195 -10.61 13.04 13.41
CA TYR A 195 -9.61 13.02 12.35
C TYR A 195 -10.26 12.94 10.96
N LEU A 196 -11.23 12.04 10.78
CA LEU A 196 -12.04 11.89 9.58
C LEU A 196 -12.79 13.18 9.21
N ASN A 197 -13.40 13.84 10.21
CA ASN A 197 -14.17 15.07 10.00
C ASN A 197 -13.30 16.19 9.41
N VAL A 198 -12.02 16.29 9.79
CA VAL A 198 -11.10 17.27 9.21
C VAL A 198 -10.95 17.09 7.70
N PHE A 199 -10.89 15.85 7.20
CA PHE A 199 -10.85 15.58 5.75
C PHE A 199 -12.13 16.04 5.07
N ILE A 200 -13.29 15.72 5.65
CA ILE A 200 -14.61 16.10 5.11
C ILE A 200 -14.75 17.63 5.05
N GLU A 201 -14.36 18.34 6.11
CA GLU A 201 -14.38 19.81 6.18
C GLU A 201 -13.43 20.45 5.14
N ASN A 202 -12.37 19.75 4.75
CA ASN A 202 -11.44 20.17 3.69
C ASN A 202 -11.80 19.61 2.30
N ASN A 203 -13.06 19.17 2.08
CA ASN A 203 -13.58 18.68 0.80
C ASN A 203 -12.90 17.39 0.30
N ILE A 204 -12.40 16.56 1.18
CA ILE A 204 -11.94 15.19 0.87
C ILE A 204 -13.01 14.20 1.32
N HIS A 205 -13.44 13.32 0.43
CA HIS A 205 -14.29 12.19 0.78
C HIS A 205 -13.43 11.08 1.41
N ALA A 206 -13.18 11.22 2.71
CA ALA A 206 -12.47 10.19 3.47
C ALA A 206 -13.45 9.16 4.04
N PHE A 207 -12.97 7.93 4.20
CA PHE A 207 -13.69 6.82 4.85
C PHE A 207 -12.68 5.88 5.55
N ILE A 208 -13.18 5.07 6.46
CA ILE A 208 -12.40 4.10 7.23
C ILE A 208 -12.67 2.69 6.72
#